data_5e74b56024751248411055f190bf0954
#
_entry.id   5e74b56024751248411055f190bf0954
#
_cell.length_a   1.000
_cell.length_b   1.000
_cell.length_c   1.000
_cell.angle_alpha   90.00
_cell.angle_beta   90.00
_cell.angle_gamma   90.00
#
_symmetry.space_group_name_H-M   'P 1'
#
loop_
_entity.id
_entity.type
_entity.pdbx_description
1 polymer ?
#
loop_
_entity_poly.entity_id
_entity_poly.type
_entity_poly.pdbx_seq_one_letter_code
_entity_poly.pdbx_strand_id
1 'polypeptide(L)'
;MKITYPHMGNLYIVVRALLTTLGLDVVLPPPTSRRTVELGVRYSPEFACFPFKLNLGNYLEARELGADTILMAGGVGPCRFGYYAEVQRQILSDLGSEMDMVVLEPPDVSYKELKEKIRHLVGDISWWKVIKAIRLAWYKARAIDAVEEKLLYLRPRVYEPYLLERYYHRALHEIDALSHRRAVQGAVRDFIKKVGSMPQRSGEFLRVGLVGEIFTILEPTANYDLEKRLGLLGVEVTRSIWLSIWINEHLFGGLLRVSNECRDDHHLAPPYLNSFVGGHGKETVGCTVGFAQRNYDGVIQVAPFTCMPEIVAHSVLPAVSKDYGIPVLTFYLDEQSGEAGIQTRLEAFVDLIAAHSHDQKGGMLSGSVFGN
;
A
#
# COMPACT_ATOMS: atom_id res chain seq x y z
N MET A 1 16.80 21.74 -11.03
CA MET A 1 16.35 20.37 -10.79
C MET A 1 15.13 20.43 -9.87
N LYS A 2 13.96 20.14 -10.42
CA LYS A 2 12.67 20.10 -9.73
C LYS A 2 12.16 18.67 -9.75
N ILE A 3 12.23 18.01 -8.60
CA ILE A 3 12.06 16.56 -8.50
C ILE A 3 10.61 16.22 -8.22
N THR A 4 10.09 15.27 -8.99
CA THR A 4 8.83 14.58 -8.71
C THR A 4 9.05 13.07 -8.50
N TYR A 5 8.01 12.35 -8.12
CA TYR A 5 8.02 10.91 -7.85
C TYR A 5 6.62 10.33 -8.03
N PRO A 6 6.43 8.99 -8.07
CA PRO A 6 5.10 8.40 -8.18
C PRO A 6 4.19 8.78 -7.01
N HIS A 7 2.94 9.11 -7.29
CA HIS A 7 1.92 9.19 -6.24
C HIS A 7 1.50 7.76 -5.85
N MET A 8 1.52 7.47 -4.56
CA MET A 8 1.03 6.19 -4.01
C MET A 8 0.52 6.45 -2.58
N GLY A 9 -0.77 6.68 -2.44
CA GLY A 9 -1.37 7.01 -1.16
C GLY A 9 -0.61 8.11 -0.41
N ASN A 10 -0.25 7.86 0.84
CA ASN A 10 0.43 8.84 1.69
C ASN A 10 1.97 8.85 1.57
N LEU A 11 2.55 8.13 0.60
CA LEU A 11 3.99 8.12 0.34
C LEU A 11 4.55 9.54 0.12
N TYR A 12 3.75 10.44 -0.46
CA TYR A 12 4.16 11.82 -0.73
C TYR A 12 4.66 12.57 0.52
N ILE A 13 4.09 12.32 1.69
CA ILE A 13 4.51 12.92 2.96
C ILE A 13 5.95 12.51 3.32
N VAL A 14 6.26 11.24 3.08
CA VAL A 14 7.57 10.64 3.40
C VAL A 14 8.64 11.13 2.46
N VAL A 15 8.38 11.04 1.15
CA VAL A 15 9.34 11.42 0.11
C VAL A 15 9.57 12.94 0.12
N ARG A 16 8.52 13.75 0.28
CA ARG A 16 8.64 15.19 0.43
C ARG A 16 9.54 15.54 1.62
N ALA A 17 9.31 14.93 2.79
CA ALA A 17 10.12 15.19 3.97
C ALA A 17 11.60 14.83 3.76
N LEU A 18 11.87 13.71 3.08
CA LEU A 18 13.22 13.29 2.71
C LEU A 18 13.89 14.35 1.81
N LEU A 19 13.29 14.64 0.68
CA LEU A 19 13.87 15.50 -0.36
C LEU A 19 14.02 16.96 0.11
N THR A 20 13.00 17.53 0.76
CA THR A 20 13.08 18.92 1.27
C THR A 20 14.10 19.06 2.40
N THR A 21 14.26 18.04 3.28
CA THR A 21 15.31 18.06 4.30
C THR A 21 16.70 18.01 3.67
N LEU A 22 16.86 17.35 2.55
CA LEU A 22 18.10 17.35 1.77
C LEU A 22 18.35 18.69 1.07
N GLY A 23 17.34 19.54 0.92
CA GLY A 23 17.43 20.86 0.29
C GLY A 23 17.08 20.83 -1.19
N LEU A 24 16.38 19.80 -1.64
CA LEU A 24 15.94 19.64 -3.02
C LEU A 24 14.61 20.34 -3.26
N ASP A 25 14.42 20.87 -4.46
CA ASP A 25 13.16 21.45 -4.90
C ASP A 25 12.20 20.34 -5.35
N VAL A 26 11.02 20.30 -4.75
CA VAL A 26 10.06 19.20 -4.93
C VAL A 26 8.80 19.70 -5.59
N VAL A 27 8.46 19.12 -6.72
CA VAL A 27 7.14 19.22 -7.34
C VAL A 27 6.31 18.03 -6.88
N LEU A 28 5.34 18.28 -6.01
CA LEU A 28 4.46 17.21 -5.53
C LEU A 28 3.69 16.62 -6.71
N PRO A 29 3.69 15.29 -6.86
CA PRO A 29 2.81 14.65 -7.84
C PRO A 29 1.36 14.96 -7.45
N PRO A 30 0.50 15.36 -8.40
CA PRO A 30 -0.92 15.52 -8.10
C PRO A 30 -1.53 14.21 -7.58
N PRO A 31 -2.54 14.29 -6.70
CA PRO A 31 -3.29 13.11 -6.31
C PRO A 31 -3.83 12.38 -7.55
N THR A 32 -3.78 11.06 -7.53
CA THR A 32 -4.29 10.23 -8.63
C THR A 32 -5.74 10.57 -8.92
N SER A 33 -6.05 10.86 -10.17
CA SER A 33 -7.35 11.32 -10.65
C SER A 33 -7.75 10.62 -11.93
N ARG A 34 -8.96 10.85 -12.39
CA ARG A 34 -9.40 10.37 -13.73
C ARG A 34 -8.46 10.86 -14.82
N ARG A 35 -7.98 12.10 -14.75
CA ARG A 35 -7.00 12.65 -15.71
C ARG A 35 -5.70 11.86 -15.68
N THR A 36 -5.19 11.51 -14.50
CA THR A 36 -4.00 10.67 -14.35
C THR A 36 -4.16 9.34 -15.07
N VAL A 37 -5.33 8.69 -14.87
CA VAL A 37 -5.66 7.42 -15.55
C VAL A 37 -5.69 7.61 -17.05
N GLU A 38 -6.41 8.62 -17.57
CA GLU A 38 -6.55 8.90 -19.00
C GLU A 38 -5.20 9.17 -19.68
N LEU A 39 -4.33 9.95 -19.05
CA LEU A 39 -2.98 10.23 -19.55
C LEU A 39 -2.12 8.97 -19.56
N GLY A 40 -2.14 8.24 -18.44
CA GLY A 40 -1.37 7.01 -18.29
C GLY A 40 -1.77 5.94 -19.31
N VAL A 41 -3.06 5.71 -19.49
CA VAL A 41 -3.59 4.73 -20.45
C VAL A 41 -3.25 5.12 -21.89
N ARG A 42 -3.40 6.40 -22.24
CA ARG A 42 -3.15 6.89 -23.60
C ARG A 42 -1.75 6.61 -24.10
N TYR A 43 -0.76 6.68 -23.25
CA TYR A 43 0.66 6.61 -23.63
C TYR A 43 1.37 5.35 -23.16
N SER A 44 0.72 4.51 -22.36
CA SER A 44 1.30 3.25 -21.91
C SER A 44 1.04 2.11 -22.89
N PRO A 45 1.93 1.11 -22.95
CA PRO A 45 1.62 -0.16 -23.62
C PRO A 45 0.35 -0.78 -23.02
N GLU A 46 -0.49 -1.40 -23.85
CA GLU A 46 -1.75 -2.00 -23.42
C GLU A 46 -1.54 -3.04 -22.28
N PHE A 47 -0.50 -3.87 -22.39
CA PHE A 47 -0.18 -4.90 -21.41
C PHE A 47 0.54 -4.39 -20.14
N ALA A 48 0.78 -3.08 -20.03
CA ALA A 48 1.34 -2.52 -18.81
C ALA A 48 0.35 -2.71 -17.67
N CYS A 49 0.84 -3.10 -16.49
CA CYS A 49 -0.02 -3.20 -15.31
C CYS A 49 -0.47 -1.81 -14.84
N PHE A 50 -1.58 -1.77 -14.14
CA PHE A 50 -2.24 -0.50 -13.78
C PHE A 50 -1.33 0.49 -13.04
N PRO A 51 -0.47 0.10 -12.07
CA PRO A 51 0.48 1.01 -11.45
C PRO A 51 1.45 1.69 -12.44
N PHE A 52 1.88 0.98 -13.49
CA PHE A 52 2.72 1.58 -14.53
C PHE A 52 2.01 2.74 -15.22
N LYS A 53 0.74 2.53 -15.60
CA LYS A 53 -0.11 3.53 -16.26
C LYS A 53 -0.33 4.75 -15.35
N LEU A 54 -0.64 4.51 -14.06
CA LEU A 54 -0.84 5.58 -13.09
C LEU A 54 0.44 6.40 -12.87
N ASN A 55 1.58 5.74 -12.73
CA ASN A 55 2.87 6.43 -12.57
C ASN A 55 3.19 7.30 -13.78
N LEU A 56 2.99 6.80 -15.00
CA LEU A 56 3.22 7.58 -16.21
C LEU A 56 2.31 8.81 -16.28
N GLY A 57 1.02 8.64 -15.94
CA GLY A 57 0.08 9.74 -15.83
C GLY A 57 0.51 10.80 -14.82
N ASN A 58 0.94 10.38 -13.62
CA ASN A 58 1.48 11.28 -12.60
C ASN A 58 2.70 12.07 -13.10
N TYR A 59 3.62 11.44 -13.83
CA TYR A 59 4.80 12.13 -14.37
C TYR A 59 4.42 13.18 -15.40
N LEU A 60 3.48 12.87 -16.27
CA LEU A 60 2.99 13.82 -17.28
C LEU A 60 2.31 15.03 -16.61
N GLU A 61 1.49 14.82 -15.58
CA GLU A 61 0.87 15.90 -14.82
C GLU A 61 1.92 16.72 -14.04
N ALA A 62 2.91 16.06 -13.41
CA ALA A 62 3.97 16.74 -12.70
C ALA A 62 4.89 17.56 -13.62
N ARG A 63 5.11 17.10 -14.87
CA ARG A 63 5.82 17.86 -15.91
C ARG A 63 5.11 19.18 -16.21
N GLU A 64 3.78 19.17 -16.33
CA GLU A 64 2.99 20.38 -16.53
C GLU A 64 3.14 21.38 -15.38
N LEU A 65 3.41 20.88 -14.17
CA LEU A 65 3.71 21.68 -12.98
C LEU A 65 5.18 22.14 -12.90
N GLY A 66 5.98 21.78 -13.91
CA GLY A 66 7.35 22.21 -14.05
C GLY A 66 8.38 21.26 -13.40
N ALA A 67 8.04 20.01 -13.14
CA ALA A 67 9.01 18.99 -12.78
C ALA A 67 9.93 18.68 -13.99
N ASP A 68 11.22 18.55 -13.73
CA ASP A 68 12.25 18.22 -14.73
C ASP A 68 12.98 16.91 -14.40
N THR A 69 12.77 16.36 -13.22
CA THR A 69 13.46 15.16 -12.74
C THR A 69 12.47 14.22 -12.03
N ILE A 70 12.52 12.95 -12.35
CA ILE A 70 11.71 11.90 -11.72
C ILE A 70 12.61 11.08 -10.80
N LEU A 71 12.21 10.92 -9.55
CA LEU A 71 12.81 9.98 -8.61
C LEU A 71 11.93 8.75 -8.49
N MET A 72 12.46 7.57 -8.79
CA MET A 72 11.73 6.31 -8.78
C MET A 72 12.51 5.23 -8.06
N ALA A 73 11.82 4.29 -7.42
CA ALA A 73 12.43 3.07 -6.93
C ALA A 73 12.60 2.06 -8.09
N GLY A 74 13.74 1.38 -8.13
CA GLY A 74 13.96 0.24 -9.02
C GLY A 74 13.43 -1.05 -8.43
N GLY A 75 13.46 -2.12 -9.20
CA GLY A 75 13.04 -3.45 -8.78
C GLY A 75 13.97 -4.54 -9.30
N VAL A 76 14.05 -5.63 -8.58
CA VAL A 76 14.85 -6.81 -8.94
C VAL A 76 13.94 -8.04 -9.02
N GLY A 77 14.26 -8.96 -9.92
CA GLY A 77 13.55 -10.23 -10.08
C GLY A 77 12.50 -10.21 -11.18
N PRO A 78 11.59 -11.19 -11.18
CA PRO A 78 10.66 -11.42 -12.30
C PRO A 78 9.52 -10.41 -12.39
N CYS A 79 9.33 -9.51 -11.39
CA CYS A 79 8.35 -8.44 -11.48
C CYS A 79 8.76 -7.41 -12.54
N ARG A 80 7.82 -7.03 -13.41
CA ARG A 80 8.06 -6.03 -14.46
C ARG A 80 8.36 -4.62 -13.93
N PHE A 81 8.16 -4.37 -12.65
CA PHE A 81 8.54 -3.12 -12.00
C PHE A 81 10.00 -2.75 -12.24
N GLY A 82 10.91 -3.74 -12.34
CA GLY A 82 12.31 -3.51 -12.68
C GLY A 82 12.54 -2.84 -14.05
N TYR A 83 11.57 -2.92 -14.96
CA TYR A 83 11.61 -2.30 -16.28
C TYR A 83 10.82 -1.00 -16.40
N TYR A 84 10.09 -0.61 -15.36
CA TYR A 84 9.25 0.59 -15.43
C TYR A 84 10.02 1.83 -15.85
N ALA A 85 11.13 2.09 -15.19
CA ALA A 85 11.94 3.28 -15.43
C ALA A 85 12.40 3.37 -16.89
N GLU A 86 12.88 2.25 -17.45
CA GLU A 86 13.40 2.23 -18.82
C GLU A 86 12.29 2.49 -19.85
N VAL A 87 11.16 1.79 -19.71
CA VAL A 87 10.03 1.96 -20.64
C VAL A 87 9.40 3.33 -20.50
N GLN A 88 9.23 3.84 -19.27
CA GLN A 88 8.67 5.17 -19.03
C GLN A 88 9.60 6.27 -19.53
N ARG A 89 10.92 6.13 -19.38
CA ARG A 89 11.91 7.05 -19.95
C ARG A 89 11.79 7.13 -21.46
N GLN A 90 11.69 5.98 -22.13
CA GLN A 90 11.52 5.94 -23.58
C GLN A 90 10.22 6.62 -24.02
N ILE A 91 9.09 6.32 -23.36
CA ILE A 91 7.79 6.96 -23.65
C ILE A 91 7.87 8.48 -23.47
N LEU A 92 8.46 8.93 -22.35
CA LEU A 92 8.61 10.37 -22.09
C LEU A 92 9.48 11.04 -23.15
N SER A 93 10.58 10.39 -23.58
CA SER A 93 11.44 10.87 -24.67
C SER A 93 10.69 10.97 -25.99
N ASP A 94 9.90 9.94 -26.35
CA ASP A 94 9.07 9.93 -27.58
C ASP A 94 8.00 11.03 -27.56
N LEU A 95 7.55 11.45 -26.38
CA LEU A 95 6.65 12.58 -26.17
C LEU A 95 7.36 13.94 -26.13
N GLY A 96 8.65 13.98 -26.45
CA GLY A 96 9.46 15.21 -26.42
C GLY A 96 9.68 15.75 -25.00
N SER A 97 9.68 14.89 -23.99
CA SER A 97 9.99 15.26 -22.62
C SER A 97 11.48 15.07 -22.34
N GLU A 98 12.14 16.11 -21.85
CA GLU A 98 13.54 16.09 -21.42
C GLU A 98 13.68 15.80 -19.91
N MET A 99 12.67 15.18 -19.28
CA MET A 99 12.75 14.86 -17.86
C MET A 99 13.82 13.80 -17.60
N ASP A 100 14.73 14.10 -16.67
CA ASP A 100 15.69 13.11 -16.17
C ASP A 100 15.00 12.10 -15.26
N MET A 101 15.50 10.86 -15.21
CA MET A 101 14.94 9.81 -14.37
C MET A 101 16.03 9.15 -13.54
N VAL A 102 15.97 9.38 -12.24
CA VAL A 102 16.88 8.80 -11.25
C VAL A 102 16.22 7.60 -10.59
N VAL A 103 16.77 6.42 -10.80
CA VAL A 103 16.25 5.16 -10.27
C VAL A 103 17.09 4.74 -9.06
N LEU A 104 16.44 4.63 -7.90
CA LEU A 104 17.05 4.08 -6.68
C LEU A 104 16.81 2.58 -6.65
N GLU A 105 17.86 1.82 -6.88
CA GLU A 105 17.82 0.36 -6.81
C GLU A 105 18.09 -0.14 -5.39
N PRO A 106 17.57 -1.34 -5.03
CA PRO A 106 17.87 -1.96 -3.75
C PRO A 106 19.39 -2.08 -3.51
N PRO A 107 19.85 -2.03 -2.25
CA PRO A 107 21.27 -2.01 -1.89
C PRO A 107 22.08 -3.25 -2.29
N ASP A 108 21.42 -4.31 -2.76
CA ASP A 108 22.09 -5.51 -3.25
C ASP A 108 22.86 -5.31 -4.56
N VAL A 109 22.62 -4.20 -5.27
CA VAL A 109 23.24 -3.95 -6.58
C VAL A 109 24.62 -3.29 -6.42
N SER A 110 24.79 -2.22 -5.70
CA SER A 110 26.12 -1.63 -5.37
C SER A 110 26.00 -0.40 -4.45
N TYR A 111 26.65 -0.43 -3.30
CA TYR A 111 26.79 0.76 -2.43
C TYR A 111 27.48 1.93 -3.13
N LYS A 112 28.37 1.66 -4.08
CA LYS A 112 29.09 2.70 -4.80
C LYS A 112 28.16 3.45 -5.76
N GLU A 113 27.34 2.73 -6.49
CA GLU A 113 26.34 3.32 -7.39
C GLU A 113 25.27 4.10 -6.65
N LEU A 114 24.75 3.56 -5.55
CA LEU A 114 23.81 4.28 -4.69
C LEU A 114 24.40 5.60 -4.18
N LYS A 115 25.67 5.59 -3.76
CA LYS A 115 26.37 6.79 -3.31
C LYS A 115 26.54 7.81 -4.44
N GLU A 116 26.86 7.36 -5.65
CA GLU A 116 26.99 8.22 -6.83
C GLU A 116 25.63 8.81 -7.24
N LYS A 117 24.56 8.03 -7.25
CA LYS A 117 23.19 8.50 -7.52
C LYS A 117 22.74 9.53 -6.47
N ILE A 118 23.00 9.28 -5.18
CA ILE A 118 22.72 10.25 -4.12
C ILE A 118 23.53 11.52 -4.33
N ARG A 119 24.83 11.40 -4.65
CA ARG A 119 25.70 12.56 -4.91
C ARG A 119 25.26 13.35 -6.14
N HIS A 120 24.76 12.68 -7.17
CA HIS A 120 24.18 13.34 -8.36
C HIS A 120 22.95 14.18 -7.98
N LEU A 121 22.08 13.65 -7.12
CA LEU A 121 20.87 14.35 -6.67
C LEU A 121 21.16 15.53 -5.74
N VAL A 122 22.04 15.35 -4.76
CA VAL A 122 22.20 16.30 -3.63
C VAL A 122 23.52 17.04 -3.63
N GLY A 123 24.44 16.73 -4.54
CA GLY A 123 25.79 17.28 -4.56
C GLY A 123 26.62 16.85 -3.34
N ASP A 124 27.62 17.68 -2.97
CA ASP A 124 28.45 17.46 -1.78
C ASP A 124 27.71 17.92 -0.52
N ILE A 125 26.89 17.03 0.03
CA ILE A 125 26.12 17.28 1.24
C ILE A 125 26.70 16.49 2.43
N SER A 126 26.58 17.07 3.63
CA SER A 126 27.01 16.40 4.85
C SER A 126 26.18 15.13 5.11
N TRP A 127 26.84 14.00 5.40
CA TRP A 127 26.19 12.74 5.77
C TRP A 127 25.25 12.88 6.97
N TRP A 128 25.52 13.80 7.89
CA TRP A 128 24.60 14.09 9.00
C TRP A 128 23.25 14.64 8.53
N LYS A 129 23.26 15.42 7.43
CA LYS A 129 22.02 15.92 6.84
C LYS A 129 21.25 14.80 6.16
N VAL A 130 21.94 13.87 5.49
CA VAL A 130 21.32 12.67 4.90
C VAL A 130 20.68 11.79 5.98
N ILE A 131 21.42 11.48 7.05
CA ILE A 131 20.91 10.69 8.17
C ILE A 131 19.68 11.38 8.82
N LYS A 132 19.74 12.70 9.01
CA LYS A 132 18.62 13.47 9.55
C LYS A 132 17.40 13.38 8.65
N ALA A 133 17.56 13.49 7.34
CA ALA A 133 16.49 13.40 6.35
C ALA A 133 15.84 12.00 6.36
N ILE A 134 16.64 10.95 6.31
CA ILE A 134 16.19 9.57 6.38
C ILE A 134 15.43 9.30 7.70
N ARG A 135 15.96 9.76 8.84
CA ARG A 135 15.29 9.59 10.14
C ARG A 135 13.93 10.30 10.20
N LEU A 136 13.82 11.52 9.66
CA LEU A 136 12.57 12.25 9.63
C LEU A 136 11.55 11.53 8.74
N ALA A 137 11.94 11.14 7.52
CA ALA A 137 11.12 10.37 6.60
C ALA A 137 10.61 9.07 7.25
N TRP A 138 11.50 8.34 7.91
CA TRP A 138 11.16 7.13 8.64
C TRP A 138 10.14 7.38 9.77
N TYR A 139 10.31 8.43 10.57
CA TYR A 139 9.34 8.75 11.62
C TYR A 139 7.97 9.13 11.05
N LYS A 140 7.93 9.81 9.90
CA LYS A 140 6.67 10.13 9.22
C LYS A 140 6.00 8.87 8.66
N ALA A 141 6.76 7.95 8.04
CA ALA A 141 6.22 6.67 7.58
C ALA A 141 5.57 5.89 8.73
N ARG A 142 6.26 5.77 9.86
CA ARG A 142 5.72 5.12 11.07
C ARG A 142 4.50 5.84 11.65
N ALA A 143 4.46 7.16 11.56
CA ALA A 143 3.34 7.96 12.02
C ALA A 143 2.09 7.77 11.14
N ILE A 144 2.28 7.69 9.81
CA ILE A 144 1.22 7.40 8.86
C ILE A 144 0.62 6.02 9.13
N ASP A 145 1.46 4.99 9.21
CA ASP A 145 0.99 3.62 9.49
C ASP A 145 0.18 3.56 10.79
N ALA A 146 0.66 4.19 11.87
CA ALA A 146 -0.05 4.19 13.15
C ALA A 146 -1.41 4.92 13.10
N VAL A 147 -1.51 5.98 12.30
CA VAL A 147 -2.76 6.73 12.08
C VAL A 147 -3.73 5.91 11.23
N GLU A 148 -3.23 5.26 10.17
CA GLU A 148 -4.03 4.40 9.28
C GLU A 148 -4.50 3.13 9.97
N GLU A 149 -3.65 2.47 10.73
CA GLU A 149 -4.03 1.30 11.55
C GLU A 149 -5.19 1.64 12.49
N LYS A 150 -5.08 2.78 13.18
CA LYS A 150 -6.16 3.24 14.07
C LYS A 150 -7.44 3.60 13.32
N LEU A 151 -7.32 4.18 12.12
CA LEU A 151 -8.44 4.47 11.24
C LEU A 151 -9.16 3.20 10.81
N LEU A 152 -8.43 2.20 10.31
CA LEU A 152 -8.99 0.92 9.85
C LEU A 152 -9.74 0.20 10.97
N TYR A 153 -9.16 0.18 12.17
CA TYR A 153 -9.80 -0.38 13.36
C TYR A 153 -11.11 0.34 13.74
N LEU A 154 -11.12 1.67 13.64
CA LEU A 154 -12.26 2.48 14.12
C LEU A 154 -13.39 2.63 13.09
N ARG A 155 -13.11 2.52 11.80
CA ARG A 155 -14.13 2.73 10.74
C ARG A 155 -15.42 1.95 10.96
N PRO A 156 -15.40 0.62 11.22
CA PRO A 156 -16.62 -0.13 11.45
C PRO A 156 -17.29 0.18 12.79
N ARG A 157 -16.54 0.73 13.73
CA ARG A 157 -16.97 0.90 15.14
C ARG A 157 -17.63 2.23 15.43
N VAL A 158 -17.24 3.31 14.79
CA VAL A 158 -17.75 4.64 15.11
C VAL A 158 -19.13 4.90 14.53
N TYR A 159 -19.96 5.69 15.21
CA TYR A 159 -21.25 6.13 14.69
C TYR A 159 -21.10 7.22 13.62
N GLU A 160 -20.00 7.96 13.63
CA GLU A 160 -19.74 9.10 12.74
C GLU A 160 -18.49 8.86 11.87
N PRO A 161 -18.53 7.97 10.85
CA PRO A 161 -17.38 7.63 10.04
C PRO A 161 -16.82 8.84 9.26
N TYR A 162 -17.67 9.75 8.81
CA TYR A 162 -17.22 10.96 8.11
C TYR A 162 -16.44 11.94 9.02
N LEU A 163 -16.77 12.00 10.31
CA LEU A 163 -16.01 12.79 11.29
C LEU A 163 -14.64 12.15 11.54
N LEU A 164 -14.58 10.82 11.61
CA LEU A 164 -13.33 10.06 11.71
C LEU A 164 -12.40 10.36 10.52
N GLU A 165 -12.94 10.33 9.29
CA GLU A 165 -12.16 10.65 8.07
C GLU A 165 -11.62 12.09 8.11
N ARG A 166 -12.41 13.07 8.58
CA ARG A 166 -11.95 14.43 8.73
C ARG A 166 -10.79 14.56 9.74
N TYR A 167 -10.84 13.82 10.84
CA TYR A 167 -9.73 13.78 11.80
C TYR A 167 -8.50 13.11 11.22
N TYR A 168 -8.67 12.07 10.43
CA TYR A 168 -7.61 11.40 9.70
C TYR A 168 -6.89 12.35 8.74
N HIS A 169 -7.60 12.98 7.83
CA HIS A 169 -7.01 13.93 6.88
C HIS A 169 -6.31 15.11 7.57
N ARG A 170 -6.89 15.59 8.67
CA ARG A 170 -6.24 16.62 9.47
C ARG A 170 -4.93 16.13 10.09
N ALA A 171 -4.90 14.93 10.64
CA ALA A 171 -3.68 14.36 11.21
C ALA A 171 -2.59 14.18 10.15
N LEU A 172 -2.93 13.71 8.95
CA LEU A 172 -1.99 13.61 7.84
C LEU A 172 -1.40 14.98 7.45
N HIS A 173 -2.25 16.00 7.35
CA HIS A 173 -1.81 17.37 7.06
C HIS A 173 -0.88 17.91 8.16
N GLU A 174 -1.20 17.68 9.44
CA GLU A 174 -0.35 18.05 10.56
C GLU A 174 1.00 17.30 10.50
N ILE A 175 1.00 15.98 10.32
CA ILE A 175 2.22 15.16 10.17
C ILE A 175 3.08 15.66 9.02
N ASP A 176 2.44 16.03 7.90
CA ASP A 176 3.15 16.52 6.73
C ASP A 176 3.87 17.86 6.98
N ALA A 177 3.25 18.78 7.70
CA ALA A 177 3.82 20.08 8.02
C ALA A 177 4.99 20.01 9.04
N LEU A 178 5.07 18.96 9.84
CA LEU A 178 6.03 18.87 10.94
C LEU A 178 7.42 18.39 10.48
N SER A 179 8.48 18.99 11.06
CA SER A 179 9.88 18.71 10.72
C SER A 179 10.71 18.05 11.85
N HIS A 180 10.05 17.72 12.99
CA HIS A 180 10.74 17.20 14.16
C HIS A 180 10.03 15.95 14.72
N ARG A 181 10.80 14.93 15.08
CA ARG A 181 10.31 13.65 15.63
C ARG A 181 9.27 13.84 16.76
N ARG A 182 9.61 14.67 17.76
CA ARG A 182 8.73 14.82 18.94
C ARG A 182 7.38 15.42 18.57
N ALA A 183 7.36 16.38 17.64
CA ALA A 183 6.14 16.98 17.14
C ALA A 183 5.29 15.97 16.34
N VAL A 184 5.90 15.19 15.45
CA VAL A 184 5.22 14.12 14.71
C VAL A 184 4.60 13.10 15.67
N GLN A 185 5.34 12.65 16.69
CA GLN A 185 4.80 11.74 17.71
C GLN A 185 3.68 12.39 18.54
N GLY A 186 3.75 13.71 18.76
CA GLY A 186 2.67 14.49 19.38
C GLY A 186 1.39 14.43 18.58
N ALA A 187 1.45 14.76 17.29
CA ALA A 187 0.31 14.72 16.38
C ALA A 187 -0.37 13.35 16.33
N VAL A 188 0.42 12.27 16.30
CA VAL A 188 -0.12 10.89 16.36
C VAL A 188 -0.86 10.63 17.67
N ARG A 189 -0.26 10.99 18.82
CA ARG A 189 -0.93 10.82 20.13
C ARG A 189 -2.23 11.62 20.23
N ASP A 190 -2.23 12.86 19.75
CA ASP A 190 -3.40 13.74 19.77
C ASP A 190 -4.51 13.18 18.87
N PHE A 191 -4.16 12.67 17.68
CA PHE A 191 -5.10 11.96 16.83
C PHE A 191 -5.69 10.75 17.54
N ILE A 192 -4.86 9.82 18.03
CA ILE A 192 -5.31 8.58 18.69
C ILE A 192 -6.21 8.89 19.89
N LYS A 193 -5.84 9.88 20.71
CA LYS A 193 -6.66 10.34 21.85
C LYS A 193 -8.02 10.87 21.39
N LYS A 194 -8.01 11.70 20.36
CA LYS A 194 -9.22 12.32 19.82
C LYS A 194 -10.19 11.30 19.23
N VAL A 195 -9.71 10.42 18.36
CA VAL A 195 -10.55 9.41 17.72
C VAL A 195 -10.94 8.29 18.69
N GLY A 196 -10.10 7.97 19.69
CA GLY A 196 -10.41 7.02 20.74
C GLY A 196 -11.53 7.45 21.67
N SER A 197 -11.79 8.77 21.77
CA SER A 197 -12.93 9.31 22.56
C SER A 197 -14.24 9.40 21.78
N MET A 198 -14.26 9.05 20.49
CA MET A 198 -15.50 9.01 19.70
C MET A 198 -16.43 7.90 20.21
N PRO A 199 -17.74 8.14 20.19
CA PRO A 199 -18.71 7.08 20.51
C PRO A 199 -18.57 5.88 19.55
N GLN A 200 -18.50 4.67 20.11
CA GLN A 200 -18.29 3.45 19.36
C GLN A 200 -19.47 2.48 19.57
N ARG A 201 -19.77 1.73 18.52
CA ARG A 201 -20.69 0.59 18.56
C ARG A 201 -20.05 -0.54 19.34
N SER A 202 -20.82 -1.24 20.14
CA SER A 202 -20.43 -2.48 20.81
C SER A 202 -20.78 -3.69 19.95
N GLY A 203 -20.00 -4.76 20.05
CA GLY A 203 -20.26 -6.01 19.34
C GLY A 203 -18.99 -6.57 18.69
N GLU A 204 -19.14 -7.73 18.10
CA GLU A 204 -18.13 -8.37 17.27
C GLU A 204 -18.23 -7.81 15.84
N PHE A 205 -17.10 -7.60 15.21
CA PHE A 205 -16.99 -7.11 13.84
C PHE A 205 -16.32 -8.19 13.01
N LEU A 206 -16.83 -8.39 11.80
CA LEU A 206 -16.16 -9.24 10.81
C LEU A 206 -14.76 -8.70 10.52
N ARG A 207 -13.79 -9.58 10.41
CA ARG A 207 -12.37 -9.23 10.17
C ARG A 207 -11.93 -9.76 8.82
N VAL A 208 -11.46 -8.86 7.95
CA VAL A 208 -10.99 -9.19 6.62
C VAL A 208 -9.52 -8.81 6.46
N GLY A 209 -8.70 -9.77 6.00
CA GLY A 209 -7.34 -9.52 5.58
C GLY A 209 -7.31 -8.95 4.16
N LEU A 210 -6.54 -7.89 3.93
CA LEU A 210 -6.31 -7.31 2.61
C LEU A 210 -4.89 -7.64 2.15
N VAL A 211 -4.76 -8.45 1.11
CA VAL A 211 -3.49 -8.90 0.52
C VAL A 211 -3.39 -8.47 -0.93
N GLY A 212 -2.19 -8.48 -1.50
CA GLY A 212 -2.00 -8.20 -2.92
C GLY A 212 -0.80 -7.31 -3.24
N GLU A 213 -0.87 -6.57 -4.34
CA GLU A 213 0.19 -5.71 -4.82
C GLU A 213 0.19 -4.36 -4.08
N ILE A 214 1.38 -3.90 -3.69
CA ILE A 214 1.55 -2.74 -2.81
C ILE A 214 0.91 -1.45 -3.31
N PHE A 215 1.11 -1.09 -4.59
CA PHE A 215 0.55 0.15 -5.14
C PHE A 215 -0.98 0.11 -5.06
N THR A 216 -1.56 -1.02 -5.44
CA THR A 216 -3.01 -1.21 -5.43
C THR A 216 -3.57 -1.23 -4.01
N ILE A 217 -2.84 -1.76 -3.03
CA ILE A 217 -3.27 -1.71 -1.61
C ILE A 217 -3.22 -0.28 -1.07
N LEU A 218 -2.13 0.45 -1.33
CA LEU A 218 -1.87 1.74 -0.70
C LEU A 218 -2.48 2.95 -1.41
N GLU A 219 -2.89 2.81 -2.69
CA GLU A 219 -3.47 3.90 -3.48
C GLU A 219 -5.00 3.76 -3.55
N PRO A 220 -5.75 4.59 -2.79
CA PRO A 220 -7.21 4.48 -2.71
C PRO A 220 -7.92 4.62 -4.06
N THR A 221 -7.40 5.46 -4.95
CA THR A 221 -7.97 5.63 -6.29
C THR A 221 -7.80 4.37 -7.13
N ALA A 222 -6.67 3.66 -6.99
CA ALA A 222 -6.41 2.43 -7.72
C ALA A 222 -7.26 1.26 -7.23
N ASN A 223 -7.67 1.27 -5.94
CA ASN A 223 -8.47 0.21 -5.34
C ASN A 223 -9.93 0.60 -5.06
N TYR A 224 -10.37 1.76 -5.55
CA TYR A 224 -11.74 2.24 -5.38
C TYR A 224 -12.18 2.40 -3.92
N ASP A 225 -11.28 2.88 -3.05
CA ASP A 225 -11.54 3.07 -1.62
C ASP A 225 -12.02 1.78 -0.90
N LEU A 226 -11.52 0.59 -1.29
CA LEU A 226 -11.95 -0.72 -0.75
C LEU A 226 -12.03 -0.74 0.77
N GLU A 227 -11.01 -0.25 1.45
CA GLU A 227 -10.95 -0.23 2.93
C GLU A 227 -12.02 0.65 3.55
N LYS A 228 -12.30 1.80 2.93
CA LYS A 228 -13.36 2.70 3.38
C LYS A 228 -14.73 2.07 3.18
N ARG A 229 -14.96 1.43 2.03
CA ARG A 229 -16.21 0.72 1.72
C ARG A 229 -16.45 -0.42 2.68
N LEU A 230 -15.45 -1.28 2.93
CA LEU A 230 -15.53 -2.36 3.90
C LEU A 230 -15.83 -1.83 5.31
N GLY A 231 -15.14 -0.77 5.75
CA GLY A 231 -15.41 -0.16 7.04
C GLY A 231 -16.83 0.38 7.17
N LEU A 232 -17.40 0.97 6.10
CA LEU A 232 -18.81 1.42 6.07
C LEU A 232 -19.80 0.25 6.08
N LEU A 233 -19.41 -0.92 5.56
CA LEU A 233 -20.16 -2.17 5.65
C LEU A 233 -20.01 -2.88 7.01
N GLY A 234 -19.29 -2.27 7.97
CA GLY A 234 -19.10 -2.82 9.30
C GLY A 234 -17.98 -3.85 9.43
N VAL A 235 -17.04 -3.88 8.49
CA VAL A 235 -15.93 -4.84 8.45
C VAL A 235 -14.63 -4.17 8.90
N GLU A 236 -13.91 -4.80 9.81
CA GLU A 236 -12.55 -4.44 10.18
C GLU A 236 -11.56 -4.98 9.14
N VAL A 237 -10.69 -4.12 8.64
CA VAL A 237 -9.70 -4.46 7.63
C VAL A 237 -8.30 -4.43 8.22
N THR A 238 -7.51 -5.47 7.95
CA THR A 238 -6.08 -5.50 8.24
C THR A 238 -5.30 -5.68 6.96
N ARG A 239 -4.38 -4.75 6.67
CA ARG A 239 -3.49 -4.84 5.50
C ARG A 239 -2.33 -5.81 5.75
N SER A 240 -1.96 -6.56 4.73
CA SER A 240 -0.70 -7.31 4.74
C SER A 240 0.53 -6.39 4.58
N ILE A 241 0.38 -5.27 3.89
CA ILE A 241 1.47 -4.36 3.52
C ILE A 241 1.25 -2.98 4.13
N TRP A 242 2.31 -2.44 4.76
CA TRP A 242 2.38 -1.11 5.34
C TRP A 242 3.57 -0.35 4.78
N LEU A 243 3.42 0.97 4.63
CA LEU A 243 4.43 1.82 4.01
C LEU A 243 5.79 1.74 4.72
N SER A 244 5.82 1.79 6.05
CA SER A 244 7.09 1.73 6.78
C SER A 244 7.74 0.35 6.70
N ILE A 245 6.96 -0.72 6.62
CA ILE A 245 7.48 -2.08 6.49
C ILE A 245 8.15 -2.24 5.14
N TRP A 246 7.46 -1.85 4.07
CA TRP A 246 8.01 -1.90 2.72
C TRP A 246 9.30 -1.08 2.59
N ILE A 247 9.33 0.15 3.13
CA ILE A 247 10.54 0.98 3.16
C ILE A 247 11.67 0.28 3.92
N ASN A 248 11.36 -0.35 5.06
CA ASN A 248 12.36 -1.08 5.84
C ASN A 248 12.96 -2.26 5.07
N GLU A 249 12.13 -3.05 4.41
CA GLU A 249 12.57 -4.22 3.66
C GLU A 249 13.37 -3.85 2.42
N HIS A 250 12.90 -2.86 1.65
CA HIS A 250 13.51 -2.51 0.37
C HIS A 250 14.69 -1.52 0.47
N LEU A 251 14.68 -0.61 1.46
CA LEU A 251 15.75 0.39 1.61
C LEU A 251 16.72 0.09 2.75
N PHE A 252 16.29 -0.62 3.79
CA PHE A 252 17.11 -0.94 4.96
C PHE A 252 17.41 -2.43 5.12
N GLY A 253 17.04 -3.27 4.14
CA GLY A 253 17.27 -4.72 4.18
C GLY A 253 16.64 -5.40 5.40
N GLY A 254 15.51 -4.88 5.91
CA GLY A 254 14.83 -5.43 7.08
C GLY A 254 15.52 -5.15 8.43
N LEU A 255 16.55 -4.28 8.45
CA LEU A 255 17.38 -4.04 9.64
C LEU A 255 16.60 -3.48 10.83
N LEU A 256 15.54 -2.71 10.57
CA LEU A 256 14.74 -2.10 11.63
C LEU A 256 13.63 -3.06 12.09
N ARG A 257 13.53 -3.26 13.39
CA ARG A 257 12.45 -4.10 13.96
C ARG A 257 11.13 -3.34 13.89
N VAL A 258 10.29 -3.71 12.93
CA VAL A 258 8.91 -3.23 12.79
C VAL A 258 8.01 -4.44 13.00
N SER A 259 7.12 -4.37 13.98
CA SER A 259 6.12 -5.43 14.19
C SER A 259 4.89 -5.19 13.29
N ASN A 260 4.44 -6.23 12.64
CA ASN A 260 3.16 -6.30 11.93
C ASN A 260 2.65 -7.74 12.02
N GLU A 261 1.34 -7.94 11.99
CA GLU A 261 0.72 -9.26 12.03
C GLU A 261 1.16 -10.18 10.89
N CYS A 262 1.44 -9.62 9.70
CA CYS A 262 1.78 -10.37 8.50
C CYS A 262 3.26 -10.40 8.14
N ARG A 263 4.12 -9.67 8.86
CA ARG A 263 5.54 -9.50 8.47
C ARG A 263 6.27 -10.81 8.25
N ASP A 264 6.05 -11.76 9.12
CA ASP A 264 6.77 -13.02 9.11
C ASP A 264 5.98 -14.15 8.40
N ASP A 265 4.74 -13.86 7.96
CA ASP A 265 3.85 -14.87 7.38
C ASP A 265 4.33 -15.42 6.02
N HIS A 266 5.29 -14.77 5.35
CA HIS A 266 5.87 -15.29 4.12
C HIS A 266 6.44 -16.71 4.27
N HIS A 267 6.83 -17.11 5.50
CA HIS A 267 7.29 -18.47 5.79
C HIS A 267 6.16 -19.51 5.79
N LEU A 268 4.90 -19.09 5.76
CA LEU A 268 3.71 -19.97 5.66
C LEU A 268 3.36 -20.30 4.20
N ALA A 269 3.95 -19.59 3.23
CA ALA A 269 3.67 -19.79 1.81
C ALA A 269 4.20 -21.11 1.21
N PRO A 270 5.37 -21.67 1.64
CA PRO A 270 6.03 -22.79 0.95
C PRO A 270 5.18 -24.02 0.64
N PRO A 271 4.19 -24.44 1.45
CA PRO A 271 3.31 -25.56 1.09
C PRO A 271 2.51 -25.33 -0.20
N TYR A 272 2.26 -24.09 -0.57
CA TYR A 272 1.46 -23.69 -1.73
C TYR A 272 2.31 -23.01 -2.81
N LEU A 273 3.26 -22.14 -2.39
CA LEU A 273 4.13 -21.37 -3.26
C LEU A 273 5.54 -21.28 -2.68
N ASN A 274 6.39 -22.22 -3.08
CA ASN A 274 7.76 -22.29 -2.55
C ASN A 274 8.76 -21.39 -3.29
N SER A 275 8.49 -21.06 -4.55
CA SER A 275 9.39 -20.27 -5.39
C SER A 275 9.18 -18.77 -5.22
N PHE A 276 10.25 -17.99 -5.39
CA PHE A 276 10.16 -16.54 -5.52
C PHE A 276 9.60 -16.18 -6.91
N VAL A 277 8.46 -15.49 -6.93
CA VAL A 277 7.76 -15.09 -8.17
C VAL A 277 7.84 -13.60 -8.45
N GLY A 278 8.60 -12.87 -7.62
CA GLY A 278 8.70 -11.41 -7.66
C GLY A 278 7.54 -10.70 -6.96
N GLY A 279 7.65 -9.39 -6.83
CA GLY A 279 6.63 -8.58 -6.16
C GLY A 279 6.23 -9.16 -4.80
N HIS A 280 4.94 -9.14 -4.49
CA HIS A 280 4.37 -9.61 -3.21
C HIS A 280 3.62 -10.95 -3.32
N GLY A 281 3.78 -11.71 -4.43
CA GLY A 281 2.98 -12.91 -4.64
C GLY A 281 3.17 -13.99 -3.56
N LYS A 282 4.38 -14.16 -3.05
CA LYS A 282 4.66 -15.11 -1.96
C LYS A 282 4.10 -14.61 -0.62
N GLU A 283 4.22 -13.33 -0.35
CA GLU A 283 3.65 -12.65 0.81
C GLU A 283 2.12 -12.73 0.80
N THR A 284 1.49 -12.52 -0.36
CA THR A 284 0.04 -12.67 -0.54
C THR A 284 -0.44 -14.05 -0.11
N VAL A 285 0.25 -15.11 -0.54
CA VAL A 285 -0.09 -16.49 -0.15
C VAL A 285 0.15 -16.72 1.33
N GLY A 286 1.30 -16.35 1.85
CA GLY A 286 1.67 -16.54 3.26
C GLY A 286 0.76 -15.76 4.21
N CYS A 287 0.46 -14.49 3.90
CA CYS A 287 -0.46 -13.69 4.71
C CYS A 287 -1.89 -14.24 4.68
N THR A 288 -2.33 -14.82 3.55
CA THR A 288 -3.65 -15.47 3.48
C THR A 288 -3.72 -16.66 4.45
N VAL A 289 -2.68 -17.49 4.50
CA VAL A 289 -2.56 -18.57 5.50
C VAL A 289 -2.54 -18.01 6.93
N GLY A 290 -1.75 -16.98 7.17
CA GLY A 290 -1.64 -16.34 8.47
C GLY A 290 -2.96 -15.73 8.95
N PHE A 291 -3.73 -15.08 8.09
CA PHE A 291 -5.06 -14.57 8.41
C PHE A 291 -6.02 -15.70 8.76
N ALA A 292 -5.99 -16.80 8.00
CA ALA A 292 -6.80 -17.98 8.32
C ALA A 292 -6.47 -18.58 9.70
N GLN A 293 -5.18 -18.73 10.03
CA GLN A 293 -4.72 -19.23 11.32
C GLN A 293 -5.10 -18.31 12.50
N ARG A 294 -5.26 -17.00 12.24
CA ARG A 294 -5.71 -16.00 13.22
C ARG A 294 -7.24 -15.83 13.27
N ASN A 295 -7.97 -16.73 12.61
CA ASN A 295 -9.43 -16.75 12.55
C ASN A 295 -10.04 -15.44 12.02
N TYR A 296 -9.51 -14.95 10.89
CA TYR A 296 -10.17 -13.92 10.10
C TYR A 296 -11.37 -14.52 9.36
N ASP A 297 -12.42 -13.73 9.16
CA ASP A 297 -13.66 -14.20 8.52
C ASP A 297 -13.50 -14.32 6.99
N GLY A 298 -12.52 -13.61 6.40
CA GLY A 298 -12.24 -13.69 4.98
C GLY A 298 -10.98 -12.94 4.58
N VAL A 299 -10.57 -13.13 3.33
CA VAL A 299 -9.42 -12.44 2.73
C VAL A 299 -9.82 -11.84 1.38
N ILE A 300 -9.38 -10.62 1.12
CA ILE A 300 -9.52 -9.97 -0.19
C ILE A 300 -8.13 -9.79 -0.79
N GLN A 301 -7.92 -10.37 -1.96
CA GLN A 301 -6.75 -10.10 -2.79
C GLN A 301 -7.07 -8.96 -3.76
N VAL A 302 -6.20 -7.93 -3.78
CA VAL A 302 -6.23 -6.88 -4.79
C VAL A 302 -4.98 -6.96 -5.66
N ALA A 303 -5.21 -7.05 -6.95
CA ALA A 303 -4.17 -7.23 -7.93
C ALA A 303 -4.38 -6.31 -9.13
N PRO A 304 -3.35 -5.61 -9.60
CA PRO A 304 -3.43 -4.94 -10.89
C PRO A 304 -3.68 -5.98 -12.00
N PHE A 305 -4.55 -5.69 -12.94
CA PHE A 305 -4.68 -6.52 -14.12
C PHE A 305 -3.30 -6.69 -14.79
N THR A 306 -2.98 -7.89 -15.22
CA THR A 306 -1.68 -8.31 -15.76
C THR A 306 -0.51 -8.34 -14.74
N CYS A 307 -0.75 -8.24 -13.44
CA CYS A 307 0.31 -8.40 -12.43
C CYS A 307 0.73 -9.86 -12.32
N MET A 308 1.90 -10.21 -12.84
CA MET A 308 2.36 -11.59 -12.90
C MET A 308 2.50 -12.23 -11.49
N PRO A 309 3.16 -11.61 -10.49
CA PRO A 309 3.25 -12.19 -9.16
C PRO A 309 1.89 -12.49 -8.53
N GLU A 310 0.94 -11.57 -8.66
CA GLU A 310 -0.39 -11.74 -8.07
C GLU A 310 -1.27 -12.75 -8.83
N ILE A 311 -1.07 -12.90 -10.15
CA ILE A 311 -1.72 -13.96 -10.93
C ILE A 311 -1.23 -15.33 -10.46
N VAL A 312 0.07 -15.48 -10.21
CA VAL A 312 0.63 -16.73 -9.67
C VAL A 312 0.08 -16.98 -8.26
N ALA A 313 0.07 -15.99 -7.39
CA ALA A 313 -0.54 -16.12 -6.06
C ALA A 313 -2.01 -16.54 -6.16
N HIS A 314 -2.80 -15.87 -7.00
CA HIS A 314 -4.22 -16.21 -7.22
C HIS A 314 -4.43 -17.67 -7.61
N SER A 315 -3.55 -18.23 -8.44
CA SER A 315 -3.69 -19.62 -8.90
C SER A 315 -3.64 -20.65 -7.78
N VAL A 316 -3.03 -20.32 -6.64
CA VAL A 316 -2.89 -21.23 -5.48
C VAL A 316 -3.82 -20.86 -4.31
N LEU A 317 -4.36 -19.62 -4.26
CA LEU A 317 -5.28 -19.20 -3.19
C LEU A 317 -6.53 -20.08 -3.04
N PRO A 318 -7.14 -20.67 -4.08
CA PRO A 318 -8.24 -21.61 -3.92
C PRO A 318 -7.88 -22.87 -3.09
N ALA A 319 -6.63 -23.35 -3.17
CA ALA A 319 -6.16 -24.44 -2.32
C ALA A 319 -6.05 -23.99 -0.85
N VAL A 320 -5.48 -22.81 -0.60
CA VAL A 320 -5.42 -22.22 0.75
C VAL A 320 -6.83 -22.05 1.32
N SER A 321 -7.75 -21.45 0.53
CA SER A 321 -9.15 -21.25 0.93
C SER A 321 -9.83 -22.56 1.32
N LYS A 322 -9.64 -23.62 0.54
CA LYS A 322 -10.20 -24.95 0.82
C LYS A 322 -9.61 -25.58 2.07
N ASP A 323 -8.28 -25.55 2.23
CA ASP A 323 -7.59 -26.23 3.33
C ASP A 323 -7.86 -25.59 4.68
N TYR A 324 -8.06 -24.28 4.72
CA TYR A 324 -8.32 -23.52 5.94
C TYR A 324 -9.80 -23.11 6.12
N GLY A 325 -10.66 -23.36 5.14
CA GLY A 325 -12.05 -22.97 5.19
C GLY A 325 -12.28 -21.45 5.22
N ILE A 326 -11.32 -20.66 4.71
CA ILE A 326 -11.43 -19.19 4.70
C ILE A 326 -11.89 -18.69 3.33
N PRO A 327 -12.98 -17.93 3.22
CA PRO A 327 -13.40 -17.32 1.96
C PRO A 327 -12.35 -16.33 1.43
N VAL A 328 -12.04 -16.42 0.13
CA VAL A 328 -11.12 -15.51 -0.55
C VAL A 328 -11.82 -14.87 -1.75
N LEU A 329 -11.82 -13.54 -1.81
CA LEU A 329 -12.28 -12.75 -2.95
C LEU A 329 -11.10 -12.09 -3.64
N THR A 330 -10.98 -12.22 -4.96
CA THR A 330 -9.94 -11.52 -5.74
C THR A 330 -10.55 -10.42 -6.60
N PHE A 331 -9.97 -9.22 -6.53
CA PHE A 331 -10.19 -8.13 -7.46
C PHE A 331 -9.00 -7.98 -8.38
N TYR A 332 -9.19 -8.11 -9.68
CA TYR A 332 -8.28 -7.62 -10.69
C TYR A 332 -8.72 -6.22 -11.10
N LEU A 333 -7.86 -5.24 -10.89
CA LEU A 333 -8.17 -3.83 -11.05
C LEU A 333 -7.37 -3.23 -12.20
N ASP A 334 -8.07 -2.47 -13.03
CA ASP A 334 -7.52 -1.73 -14.15
C ASP A 334 -8.31 -0.44 -14.40
N GLU A 335 -7.99 0.25 -15.47
CA GLU A 335 -8.66 1.47 -15.90
C GLU A 335 -10.11 1.26 -16.38
N GLN A 336 -10.53 0.02 -16.62
CA GLN A 336 -11.89 -0.32 -17.08
C GLN A 336 -12.75 -0.85 -15.94
N SER A 337 -12.17 -1.05 -14.76
CA SER A 337 -12.89 -1.54 -13.60
C SER A 337 -14.01 -0.57 -13.19
N GLY A 338 -15.21 -1.12 -13.00
CA GLY A 338 -16.41 -0.33 -12.69
C GLY A 338 -16.69 -0.29 -11.19
N GLU A 339 -16.90 0.91 -10.64
CA GLU A 339 -17.17 1.14 -9.22
C GLU A 339 -18.39 0.36 -8.71
N ALA A 340 -19.49 0.33 -9.51
CA ALA A 340 -20.70 -0.40 -9.15
C ALA A 340 -20.48 -1.92 -9.04
N GLY A 341 -19.70 -2.49 -9.98
CA GLY A 341 -19.35 -3.91 -9.94
C GLY A 341 -18.49 -4.28 -8.73
N ILE A 342 -17.57 -3.41 -8.33
CA ILE A 342 -16.75 -3.58 -7.12
C ILE A 342 -17.64 -3.55 -5.89
N GLN A 343 -18.53 -2.56 -5.77
CA GLN A 343 -19.44 -2.42 -4.62
C GLN A 343 -20.32 -3.65 -4.46
N THR A 344 -20.97 -4.11 -5.53
CA THR A 344 -21.85 -5.30 -5.49
C THR A 344 -21.10 -6.56 -5.05
N ARG A 345 -19.86 -6.75 -5.54
CA ARG A 345 -19.04 -7.90 -5.16
C ARG A 345 -18.56 -7.82 -3.71
N LEU A 346 -18.29 -6.62 -3.19
CA LEU A 346 -17.95 -6.40 -1.80
C LEU A 346 -19.12 -6.73 -0.88
N GLU A 347 -20.33 -6.24 -1.20
CA GLU A 347 -21.55 -6.51 -0.43
C GLU A 347 -21.84 -8.01 -0.41
N ALA A 348 -21.80 -8.67 -1.56
CA ALA A 348 -22.00 -10.11 -1.65
C ALA A 348 -20.94 -10.90 -0.86
N PHE A 349 -19.70 -10.44 -0.83
CA PHE A 349 -18.64 -11.08 -0.05
C PHE A 349 -18.84 -10.88 1.46
N VAL A 350 -19.26 -9.70 1.89
CA VAL A 350 -19.57 -9.42 3.30
C VAL A 350 -20.75 -10.29 3.78
N ASP A 351 -21.80 -10.44 2.97
CA ASP A 351 -22.92 -11.32 3.27
C ASP A 351 -22.48 -12.79 3.39
N LEU A 352 -21.61 -13.25 2.47
CA LEU A 352 -21.07 -14.60 2.48
C LEU A 352 -20.26 -14.88 3.76
N ILE A 353 -19.34 -14.01 4.15
CA ILE A 353 -18.51 -14.22 5.34
C ILE A 353 -19.35 -14.09 6.62
N ALA A 354 -20.38 -13.24 6.64
CA ALA A 354 -21.30 -13.15 7.77
C ALA A 354 -22.08 -14.46 7.97
N ALA A 355 -22.61 -15.05 6.90
CA ALA A 355 -23.29 -16.36 6.95
C ALA A 355 -22.33 -17.46 7.41
N HIS A 356 -21.11 -17.49 6.85
CA HIS A 356 -20.10 -18.49 7.22
C HIS A 356 -19.68 -18.40 8.70
N SER A 357 -19.48 -17.20 9.23
CA SER A 357 -19.15 -16.97 10.65
C SER A 357 -20.29 -17.41 11.58
N HIS A 358 -21.55 -17.22 11.19
CA HIS A 358 -22.71 -17.71 11.95
C HIS A 358 -22.79 -19.23 11.98
N ASP A 359 -22.56 -19.91 10.86
CA ASP A 359 -22.60 -21.37 10.78
C ASP A 359 -21.50 -22.02 11.63
N GLN A 360 -20.29 -21.47 11.62
CA GLN A 360 -19.19 -21.95 12.47
C GLN A 360 -19.51 -21.81 13.96
N LYS A 361 -20.07 -20.68 14.37
CA LYS A 361 -20.49 -20.45 15.79
C LYS A 361 -21.68 -21.29 16.19
N GLY A 362 -22.65 -21.46 15.30
CA GLY A 362 -23.82 -22.32 15.52
C GLY A 362 -23.49 -23.82 15.63
N GLY A 363 -22.56 -24.30 14.79
CA GLY A 363 -22.05 -25.68 14.84
C GLY A 363 -21.30 -26.01 16.13
N MET A 364 -20.56 -25.07 16.71
CA MET A 364 -19.89 -25.25 18.01
C MET A 364 -20.90 -25.39 19.18
N LEU A 365 -22.04 -24.70 19.11
CA LEU A 365 -23.08 -24.79 20.15
C LEU A 365 -23.88 -26.09 20.06
N SER A 366 -24.07 -26.68 18.86
CA SER A 366 -24.77 -27.94 18.68
C SER A 366 -23.91 -29.17 19.00
N GLY A 367 -22.61 -29.09 18.86
CA GLY A 367 -21.68 -30.18 19.18
C GLY A 367 -21.44 -30.44 20.68
N SER A 368 -21.82 -29.50 21.55
CA SER A 368 -21.66 -29.65 23.01
C SER A 368 -22.86 -30.26 23.73
N VAL A 369 -23.96 -30.60 23.02
CA VAL A 369 -25.19 -31.12 23.61
C VAL A 369 -25.29 -32.66 23.50
N PHE A 370 -24.43 -33.33 22.75
CA PHE A 370 -24.40 -34.80 22.64
C PHE A 370 -23.03 -35.37 23.09
N GLY A 371 -22.72 -35.22 24.36
CA GLY A 371 -21.58 -35.81 25.00
C GLY A 371 -21.97 -36.28 26.42
N ASN A 372 -22.67 -37.40 26.50
CA ASN A 372 -22.75 -38.25 27.68
C ASN A 372 -22.65 -39.70 27.27
#